data_f6de4f59809a5d576474ab65b2b6bea7
#
_entry.id   f6de4f59809a5d576474ab65b2b6bea7
#
_cell.length_a   1.000
_cell.length_b   1.000
_cell.length_c   1.000
_cell.angle_alpha   90.00
_cell.angle_beta   90.00
_cell.angle_gamma   90.00
#
_symmetry.space_group_name_H-M   'P 1'
#
loop_
_entity.id
_entity.type
_entity.pdbx_description
1 polymer ?
#
loop_
_entity_poly.entity_id
_entity_poly.type
_entity_poly.pdbx_seq_one_letter_code
_entity_poly.pdbx_strand_id
1 'polypeptide(L)'
;MSKKLLLFQPLRIIFIALTVGLVGCNYVGNLFNSPAITTESSGESNKNLPKVVATNSVICDLVKQVAEKTVNLTCLISPGVDPDRYQPKAGDRQAIEQAKIIFFNGYNFEPTNLFKLIKGSKNGAAKIAVAQRAVPKPLLYRKNGKLVSNPYVWHHPKNGIKMAEVISANLSKAIPDNAFLYGRNTQKIKKQLNQLDVWIKLRIDSIPAKNRKFVATNDDAMIYYTKAYNLASINALEKINNVKPTSGRIKEVVREIRRSTVPTIFIDSTSNSNVINTVAKQAQVQVAARQLLAENLGKPGDNGDTYQKMLTANTRTIVEGLGGTYLIFEPQAVANKN
;
A
#
# COMPACT_ATOMS: atom_id res chain seq x y z
N MET A 1 67.46 -12.52 11.11
CA MET A 1 67.89 -11.60 12.18
C MET A 1 66.65 -10.98 12.80
N SER A 2 66.45 -11.39 14.01
CA SER A 2 66.09 -10.74 15.28
C SER A 2 64.68 -10.08 15.30
N LYS A 3 63.72 -10.75 15.90
CA LYS A 3 63.06 -10.67 17.22
C LYS A 3 62.80 -9.23 17.73
N LYS A 4 61.53 -8.89 17.99
CA LYS A 4 61.12 -8.49 19.36
C LYS A 4 59.61 -8.61 19.52
N LEU A 5 59.26 -9.48 20.45
CA LEU A 5 57.99 -9.73 21.12
C LEU A 5 57.81 -8.66 22.21
N LEU A 6 56.62 -8.07 22.35
CA LEU A 6 56.29 -7.30 23.54
C LEU A 6 54.88 -7.74 24.02
N LEU A 7 54.94 -8.48 25.15
CA LEU A 7 53.84 -8.77 26.06
C LEU A 7 53.37 -7.48 26.74
N PHE A 8 52.07 -7.30 26.89
CA PHE A 8 51.49 -6.48 27.96
C PHE A 8 50.47 -7.24 28.74
N GLN A 9 50.62 -7.23 30.04
CA GLN A 9 49.86 -7.93 31.08
C GLN A 9 48.52 -7.21 31.40
N PRO A 10 47.56 -7.92 32.05
CA PRO A 10 46.28 -7.36 32.42
C PRO A 10 46.30 -6.66 33.79
N LEU A 11 45.64 -5.52 33.86
CA LEU A 11 45.46 -4.76 35.09
C LEU A 11 44.18 -5.21 35.81
N ARG A 12 44.33 -5.83 36.99
CA ARG A 12 43.27 -6.17 37.94
C ARG A 12 42.83 -4.90 38.66
N ILE A 13 41.57 -4.60 38.69
CA ILE A 13 40.97 -3.58 39.56
C ILE A 13 40.06 -4.27 40.58
N ILE A 14 40.36 -3.95 41.82
CA ILE A 14 39.87 -4.48 43.09
C ILE A 14 38.48 -3.91 43.39
N PHE A 15 37.54 -4.78 43.79
CA PHE A 15 36.28 -4.43 44.45
C PHE A 15 36.53 -3.97 45.90
N ILE A 16 36.02 -2.82 46.29
CA ILE A 16 35.83 -2.42 47.68
C ILE A 16 34.31 -2.33 47.94
N ALA A 17 33.84 -3.23 48.74
CA ALA A 17 32.49 -3.18 49.32
C ALA A 17 32.55 -2.31 50.59
N LEU A 18 31.65 -1.36 50.70
CA LEU A 18 31.41 -0.62 51.93
C LEU A 18 29.96 -0.81 52.39
N THR A 19 29.78 -1.56 53.44
CA THR A 19 28.53 -1.74 54.22
C THR A 19 28.52 -0.76 55.39
N VAL A 20 27.49 0.04 55.52
CA VAL A 20 27.08 0.73 56.77
C VAL A 20 25.55 0.83 56.70
N GLY A 21 24.74 0.17 57.47
CA GLY A 21 24.53 0.32 58.87
C GLY A 21 23.19 1.02 59.11
N LEU A 22 22.13 0.23 59.45
CA LEU A 22 20.79 0.66 59.88
C LEU A 22 20.85 1.43 61.21
N VAL A 23 20.21 2.59 61.33
CA VAL A 23 19.50 3.01 62.57
C VAL A 23 18.28 3.83 62.16
N GLY A 24 17.10 3.42 62.64
CA GLY A 24 15.85 4.11 62.47
C GLY A 24 15.63 5.27 63.43
N CYS A 25 14.75 6.16 63.07
CA CYS A 25 13.92 6.91 64.02
C CYS A 25 12.65 7.40 63.35
N ASN A 26 11.51 7.02 63.88
CA ASN A 26 10.19 7.58 63.58
C ASN A 26 10.16 9.07 63.95
N TYR A 27 9.68 9.94 63.06
CA TYR A 27 9.01 11.17 63.47
C TYR A 27 7.86 11.48 62.51
N VAL A 28 6.70 11.69 63.12
CA VAL A 28 5.42 12.06 62.50
C VAL A 28 5.48 13.52 62.09
N GLY A 29 5.04 13.82 60.93
CA GLY A 29 4.87 15.19 60.43
C GLY A 29 4.10 15.21 59.12
N ASN A 30 2.76 15.32 59.20
CA ASN A 30 1.88 15.66 58.10
C ASN A 30 2.31 17.00 57.46
N LEU A 31 2.15 17.07 56.16
CA LEU A 31 1.81 18.18 55.28
C LEU A 31 2.68 18.20 54.02
N PHE A 32 2.15 17.65 52.95
CA PHE A 32 2.09 18.18 51.58
C PHE A 32 1.48 17.13 50.70
N ASN A 33 0.15 17.23 50.50
CA ASN A 33 -0.56 16.54 49.45
C ASN A 33 -0.11 17.14 48.11
N SER A 34 0.88 16.51 47.45
CA SER A 34 1.02 16.61 46.01
C SER A 34 0.15 15.51 45.41
N PRO A 35 -0.77 15.82 44.50
CA PRO A 35 -1.51 14.77 43.80
C PRO A 35 -0.51 13.96 42.97
N ALA A 36 -0.40 12.66 43.31
CA ALA A 36 0.22 11.68 42.44
C ALA A 36 -0.47 11.80 41.07
N ILE A 37 0.29 12.23 40.02
CA ILE A 37 -0.12 12.07 38.65
C ILE A 37 -0.08 10.56 38.40
N THR A 38 -1.20 9.91 38.66
CA THR A 38 -1.51 8.61 38.08
C THR A 38 -1.57 8.85 36.57
N THR A 39 -0.51 8.45 35.86
CA THR A 39 -0.58 8.17 34.45
C THR A 39 -1.54 7.01 34.27
N GLU A 40 -2.83 7.30 34.34
CA GLU A 40 -3.83 6.42 33.77
C GLU A 40 -3.54 6.35 32.27
N SER A 41 -2.93 5.25 31.86
CA SER A 41 -3.00 4.74 30.51
C SER A 41 -4.48 4.53 30.21
N SER A 42 -5.16 5.62 29.83
CA SER A 42 -6.52 5.56 29.37
C SER A 42 -6.56 4.83 28.02
N GLY A 43 -6.68 3.52 28.11
CA GLY A 43 -7.34 2.71 27.12
C GLY A 43 -8.81 3.11 27.05
N GLU A 44 -9.11 4.38 26.73
CA GLU A 44 -10.47 4.78 26.41
C GLU A 44 -10.88 4.06 25.13
N SER A 45 -11.69 3.07 25.32
CA SER A 45 -12.30 2.27 24.27
C SER A 45 -13.02 3.19 23.27
N ASN A 46 -12.65 3.08 22.00
CA ASN A 46 -13.22 3.67 20.79
C ASN A 46 -14.74 3.41 20.57
N LYS A 47 -15.54 3.23 21.61
CA LYS A 47 -16.95 2.83 21.53
C LYS A 47 -17.85 3.86 20.88
N ASN A 48 -17.48 5.14 20.86
CA ASN A 48 -18.32 6.24 20.35
C ASN A 48 -17.86 6.83 19.00
N LEU A 49 -16.76 6.34 18.41
CA LEU A 49 -16.31 6.88 17.14
C LEU A 49 -17.22 6.46 15.97
N PRO A 50 -17.45 7.34 15.00
CA PRO A 50 -18.22 7.02 13.80
C PRO A 50 -17.63 5.82 13.06
N LYS A 51 -18.46 4.81 12.80
CA LYS A 51 -18.03 3.59 12.10
C LYS A 51 -17.92 3.85 10.61
N VAL A 52 -16.77 3.56 10.05
CA VAL A 52 -16.44 3.73 8.63
C VAL A 52 -15.96 2.39 8.07
N VAL A 53 -16.43 2.05 6.87
CA VAL A 53 -16.00 0.84 6.15
C VAL A 53 -15.25 1.23 4.89
N ALA A 54 -14.13 0.56 4.61
CA ALA A 54 -13.39 0.62 3.35
C ALA A 54 -13.26 -0.78 2.76
N THR A 55 -13.50 -0.92 1.45
CA THR A 55 -13.54 -2.26 0.82
C THR A 55 -12.16 -2.84 0.55
N ASN A 56 -11.21 -2.04 0.07
CA ASN A 56 -9.88 -2.52 -0.29
C ASN A 56 -8.76 -1.81 0.51
N SER A 57 -7.58 -2.40 0.49
CA SER A 57 -6.44 -1.95 1.29
C SER A 57 -5.95 -0.54 0.94
N VAL A 58 -6.02 -0.13 -0.34
CA VAL A 58 -5.60 1.21 -0.79
C VAL A 58 -6.54 2.29 -0.25
N ILE A 59 -7.86 2.09 -0.41
CA ILE A 59 -8.87 3.02 0.15
C ILE A 59 -8.79 3.03 1.67
N CYS A 60 -8.60 1.86 2.28
CA CYS A 60 -8.44 1.74 3.73
C CYS A 60 -7.27 2.58 4.25
N ASP A 61 -6.11 2.49 3.60
CA ASP A 61 -4.93 3.28 3.97
C ASP A 61 -5.14 4.78 3.77
N LEU A 62 -5.75 5.19 2.65
CA LEU A 62 -6.11 6.60 2.42
C LEU A 62 -7.09 7.14 3.48
N VAL A 63 -8.09 6.34 3.88
CA VAL A 63 -9.01 6.72 4.99
C VAL A 63 -8.25 6.86 6.30
N LYS A 64 -7.33 5.93 6.63
CA LYS A 64 -6.46 6.03 7.81
C LYS A 64 -5.63 7.31 7.81
N GLN A 65 -5.03 7.65 6.68
CA GLN A 65 -4.20 8.84 6.54
C GLN A 65 -5.02 10.14 6.65
N VAL A 66 -6.25 10.17 6.12
CA VAL A 66 -7.14 11.35 6.18
C VAL A 66 -7.76 11.50 7.57
N ALA A 67 -8.32 10.41 8.11
CA ALA A 67 -9.12 10.45 9.33
C ALA A 67 -8.30 10.28 10.62
N GLU A 68 -7.11 9.70 10.55
CA GLU A 68 -6.30 9.33 11.73
C GLU A 68 -7.12 8.49 12.73
N LYS A 69 -7.25 8.95 13.97
CA LYS A 69 -7.95 8.27 15.07
C LYS A 69 -9.39 8.77 15.29
N THR A 70 -9.97 9.54 14.37
CA THR A 70 -11.29 10.14 14.53
C THR A 70 -12.46 9.26 14.10
N VAL A 71 -12.17 8.07 13.59
CA VAL A 71 -13.16 7.10 13.13
C VAL A 71 -12.80 5.68 13.59
N ASN A 72 -13.82 4.85 13.74
CA ASN A 72 -13.65 3.39 13.88
C ASN A 72 -13.72 2.76 12.49
N LEU A 73 -12.55 2.50 11.89
CA LEU A 73 -12.41 2.01 10.52
C LEU A 73 -12.33 0.50 10.45
N THR A 74 -13.21 -0.10 9.66
CA THR A 74 -13.16 -1.51 9.27
C THR A 74 -12.72 -1.63 7.82
N CYS A 75 -11.64 -2.38 7.57
CA CYS A 75 -11.11 -2.69 6.24
C CYS A 75 -11.51 -4.12 5.88
N LEU A 76 -12.29 -4.32 4.81
CA LEU A 76 -12.87 -5.61 4.47
C LEU A 76 -11.85 -6.54 3.80
N ILE A 77 -11.32 -6.15 2.64
CA ILE A 77 -10.32 -6.93 1.90
C ILE A 77 -8.94 -6.54 2.43
N SER A 78 -8.33 -7.47 3.17
CA SER A 78 -7.02 -7.27 3.76
C SER A 78 -5.90 -7.23 2.71
N PRO A 79 -4.76 -6.59 3.02
CA PRO A 79 -3.57 -6.64 2.18
C PRO A 79 -3.16 -8.07 1.83
N GLY A 80 -2.79 -8.30 0.56
CA GLY A 80 -2.36 -9.61 0.05
C GLY A 80 -3.49 -10.61 -0.24
N VAL A 81 -4.75 -10.22 -0.06
CA VAL A 81 -5.92 -11.05 -0.42
C VAL A 81 -6.37 -10.67 -1.83
N ASP A 82 -6.48 -11.66 -2.72
CA ASP A 82 -6.99 -11.49 -4.08
C ASP A 82 -8.45 -10.97 -4.03
N PRO A 83 -8.74 -9.75 -4.53
CA PRO A 83 -10.08 -9.18 -4.49
C PRO A 83 -11.11 -10.00 -5.24
N ASP A 84 -10.75 -10.59 -6.37
CA ASP A 84 -11.66 -11.39 -7.21
C ASP A 84 -12.11 -12.68 -6.51
N ARG A 85 -11.33 -13.19 -5.56
CA ARG A 85 -11.61 -14.40 -4.78
C ARG A 85 -12.17 -14.11 -3.39
N TYR A 86 -12.28 -12.85 -3.02
CA TYR A 86 -12.78 -12.51 -1.69
C TYR A 86 -14.23 -12.89 -1.48
N GLN A 87 -14.50 -13.58 -0.38
CA GLN A 87 -15.85 -13.95 0.05
C GLN A 87 -16.20 -13.20 1.35
N PRO A 88 -17.28 -12.40 1.36
CA PRO A 88 -17.70 -11.68 2.55
C PRO A 88 -18.03 -12.62 3.71
N LYS A 89 -17.59 -12.22 4.91
CA LYS A 89 -17.81 -12.93 6.18
C LYS A 89 -18.98 -12.32 6.95
N ALA A 90 -19.45 -12.99 7.99
CA ALA A 90 -20.52 -12.48 8.85
C ALA A 90 -20.15 -11.12 9.49
N GLY A 91 -18.90 -10.95 9.91
CA GLY A 91 -18.40 -9.68 10.45
C GLY A 91 -18.44 -8.53 9.45
N ASP A 92 -18.24 -8.80 8.15
CA ASP A 92 -18.31 -7.76 7.11
C ASP A 92 -19.72 -7.24 6.93
N ARG A 93 -20.72 -8.15 6.95
CA ARG A 93 -22.13 -7.77 6.94
C ARG A 93 -22.45 -6.86 8.12
N GLN A 94 -22.03 -7.26 9.33
CA GLN A 94 -22.25 -6.46 10.54
C GLN A 94 -21.57 -5.09 10.45
N ALA A 95 -20.33 -5.02 9.98
CA ALA A 95 -19.60 -3.76 9.79
C ALA A 95 -20.34 -2.85 8.78
N ILE A 96 -20.77 -3.39 7.65
CA ILE A 96 -21.52 -2.66 6.62
C ILE A 96 -22.84 -2.13 7.19
N GLU A 97 -23.59 -2.93 7.93
CA GLU A 97 -24.88 -2.55 8.52
C GLU A 97 -24.77 -1.51 9.65
N GLN A 98 -23.61 -1.41 10.28
CA GLN A 98 -23.35 -0.44 11.35
C GLN A 98 -22.61 0.81 10.87
N ALA A 99 -22.17 0.85 9.62
CA ALA A 99 -21.39 1.94 9.08
C ALA A 99 -22.19 3.24 8.95
N LYS A 100 -21.56 4.37 9.23
CA LYS A 100 -22.02 5.71 8.86
C LYS A 100 -21.64 6.07 7.43
N ILE A 101 -20.47 5.58 6.97
CA ILE A 101 -19.97 5.73 5.60
C ILE A 101 -19.34 4.42 5.15
N ILE A 102 -19.56 4.08 3.87
CA ILE A 102 -18.92 2.96 3.19
C ILE A 102 -18.17 3.51 1.98
N PHE A 103 -16.84 3.42 2.01
CA PHE A 103 -15.98 3.72 0.88
C PHE A 103 -15.67 2.45 0.10
N PHE A 104 -16.07 2.40 -1.15
CA PHE A 104 -15.79 1.31 -2.07
C PHE A 104 -15.16 1.84 -3.35
N ASN A 105 -14.52 0.97 -4.13
CA ASN A 105 -13.79 1.42 -5.31
C ASN A 105 -14.71 1.89 -6.43
N GLY A 106 -15.68 1.07 -6.79
CA GLY A 106 -16.48 1.24 -8.01
C GLY A 106 -15.81 0.59 -9.23
N TYR A 107 -16.35 0.85 -10.41
CA TYR A 107 -15.87 0.24 -11.66
C TYR A 107 -15.85 -1.30 -11.64
N ASN A 108 -16.79 -1.91 -10.91
CA ASN A 108 -16.89 -3.37 -10.74
C ASN A 108 -15.61 -4.02 -10.16
N PHE A 109 -14.88 -3.28 -9.31
CA PHE A 109 -13.73 -3.83 -8.61
C PHE A 109 -14.16 -4.81 -7.52
N GLU A 110 -15.20 -4.44 -6.75
CA GLU A 110 -15.70 -5.29 -5.68
C GLU A 110 -16.30 -6.58 -6.22
N PRO A 111 -16.01 -7.75 -5.57
CA PRO A 111 -16.72 -8.99 -5.91
C PRO A 111 -18.22 -8.83 -5.82
N THR A 112 -18.94 -9.48 -6.72
CA THR A 112 -20.41 -9.35 -6.84
C THR A 112 -21.12 -9.53 -5.50
N ASN A 113 -20.69 -10.48 -4.66
CA ASN A 113 -21.30 -10.75 -3.36
C ASN A 113 -21.09 -9.60 -2.39
N LEU A 114 -19.89 -9.02 -2.33
CA LEU A 114 -19.59 -7.86 -1.49
C LEU A 114 -20.37 -6.63 -1.98
N PHE A 115 -20.40 -6.40 -3.27
CA PHE A 115 -21.14 -5.27 -3.84
C PHE A 115 -22.65 -5.37 -3.56
N LYS A 116 -23.24 -6.57 -3.63
CA LYS A 116 -24.65 -6.81 -3.26
C LYS A 116 -24.90 -6.49 -1.78
N LEU A 117 -23.98 -6.86 -0.87
CA LEU A 117 -24.10 -6.51 0.55
C LEU A 117 -24.07 -5.00 0.78
N ILE A 118 -23.15 -4.29 0.14
CA ILE A 118 -23.03 -2.83 0.24
C ILE A 118 -24.30 -2.17 -0.27
N LYS A 119 -24.79 -2.56 -1.45
CA LYS A 119 -26.00 -1.98 -2.06
C LYS A 119 -27.26 -2.30 -1.27
N GLY A 120 -27.37 -3.51 -0.73
CA GLY A 120 -28.53 -4.01 0.01
C GLY A 120 -28.64 -3.50 1.45
N SER A 121 -27.59 -2.89 2.03
CA SER A 121 -27.65 -2.36 3.40
C SER A 121 -28.65 -1.20 3.48
N LYS A 122 -29.53 -1.25 4.51
CA LYS A 122 -30.63 -0.30 4.72
C LYS A 122 -30.37 0.72 5.84
N ASN A 123 -29.15 0.80 6.35
CA ASN A 123 -28.76 1.61 7.50
C ASN A 123 -28.62 3.11 7.23
N GLY A 124 -28.94 3.61 6.04
CA GLY A 124 -28.77 5.02 5.68
C GLY A 124 -27.32 5.45 5.44
N ALA A 125 -26.34 4.54 5.48
CA ALA A 125 -24.93 4.86 5.25
C ALA A 125 -24.70 5.52 3.89
N ALA A 126 -23.86 6.55 3.87
CA ALA A 126 -23.37 7.12 2.63
C ALA A 126 -22.46 6.10 1.91
N LYS A 127 -22.82 5.69 0.71
CA LYS A 127 -22.08 4.71 -0.12
C LYS A 127 -21.30 5.44 -1.21
N ILE A 128 -19.98 5.48 -1.10
CA ILE A 128 -19.09 6.35 -1.88
C ILE A 128 -18.20 5.49 -2.77
N ALA A 129 -18.41 5.52 -4.09
CA ALA A 129 -17.53 4.90 -5.09
C ALA A 129 -16.31 5.81 -5.33
N VAL A 130 -15.23 5.57 -4.57
CA VAL A 130 -14.08 6.49 -4.47
C VAL A 130 -13.36 6.65 -5.80
N ALA A 131 -12.95 5.55 -6.43
CA ALA A 131 -12.22 5.60 -7.70
C ALA A 131 -13.09 6.16 -8.84
N GLN A 132 -14.35 5.79 -8.86
CA GLN A 132 -15.31 6.29 -9.87
C GLN A 132 -15.56 7.79 -9.74
N ARG A 133 -15.62 8.31 -8.51
CA ARG A 133 -15.77 9.76 -8.28
C ARG A 133 -14.47 10.53 -8.54
N ALA A 134 -13.34 9.95 -8.17
CA ALA A 134 -12.02 10.57 -8.38
C ALA A 134 -11.63 10.65 -9.86
N VAL A 135 -12.02 9.68 -10.67
CA VAL A 135 -11.65 9.57 -12.08
C VAL A 135 -12.89 9.25 -12.92
N PRO A 136 -13.81 10.22 -13.15
CA PRO A 136 -15.08 9.94 -13.83
C PRO A 136 -14.94 9.55 -15.32
N LYS A 137 -13.77 9.77 -15.91
CA LYS A 137 -13.40 9.30 -17.27
C LYS A 137 -12.27 8.28 -17.14
N PRO A 138 -12.55 7.00 -16.86
CA PRO A 138 -11.53 6.00 -16.63
C PRO A 138 -10.84 5.56 -17.92
N LEU A 139 -9.66 4.99 -17.79
CA LEU A 139 -9.07 4.21 -18.86
C LEU A 139 -9.90 2.95 -19.06
N LEU A 140 -9.97 2.48 -20.31
CA LEU A 140 -10.66 1.25 -20.66
C LEU A 140 -9.65 0.14 -20.92
N TYR A 141 -10.05 -1.10 -20.62
CA TYR A 141 -9.31 -2.30 -20.94
C TYR A 141 -10.26 -3.40 -21.42
N ARG A 142 -9.70 -4.47 -22.01
CA ARG A 142 -10.51 -5.62 -22.43
C ARG A 142 -10.55 -6.66 -21.31
N LYS A 143 -11.76 -6.98 -20.83
CA LYS A 143 -12.02 -8.10 -19.93
C LYS A 143 -13.01 -9.04 -20.62
N ASN A 144 -12.63 -10.29 -20.87
CA ASN A 144 -13.47 -11.27 -21.57
C ASN A 144 -14.01 -10.75 -22.93
N GLY A 145 -13.14 -10.09 -23.71
CA GLY A 145 -13.47 -9.54 -25.02
C GLY A 145 -14.28 -8.23 -25.02
N LYS A 146 -14.76 -7.76 -23.86
CA LYS A 146 -15.54 -6.51 -23.72
C LYS A 146 -14.64 -5.37 -23.22
N LEU A 147 -14.87 -4.16 -23.73
CA LEU A 147 -14.27 -2.95 -23.19
C LEU A 147 -14.99 -2.57 -21.89
N VAL A 148 -14.26 -2.48 -20.80
CA VAL A 148 -14.76 -2.11 -19.48
C VAL A 148 -13.87 -1.04 -18.85
N SER A 149 -14.41 -0.31 -17.88
CA SER A 149 -13.67 0.70 -17.11
C SER A 149 -12.62 0.04 -16.24
N ASN A 150 -11.38 0.54 -16.30
CA ASN A 150 -10.29 0.03 -15.47
C ASN A 150 -10.43 0.55 -14.03
N PRO A 151 -10.53 -0.33 -13.03
CA PRO A 151 -10.77 0.06 -11.65
C PRO A 151 -9.51 0.50 -10.89
N TYR A 152 -8.31 0.20 -11.40
CA TYR A 152 -7.02 0.34 -10.71
C TYR A 152 -6.44 1.75 -10.84
N VAL A 153 -7.27 2.77 -10.61
CA VAL A 153 -6.93 4.18 -10.86
C VAL A 153 -5.76 4.68 -9.99
N TRP A 154 -5.55 4.05 -8.84
CA TRP A 154 -4.56 4.45 -7.83
C TRP A 154 -3.09 4.27 -8.26
N HIS A 155 -2.81 3.54 -9.33
CA HIS A 155 -1.45 3.41 -9.84
C HIS A 155 -0.89 4.67 -10.48
N HIS A 156 -1.67 5.73 -10.61
CA HIS A 156 -1.20 7.06 -10.92
C HIS A 156 -1.36 7.97 -9.68
N PRO A 157 -0.26 8.53 -9.12
CA PRO A 157 -0.30 9.36 -7.91
C PRO A 157 -1.31 10.50 -7.96
N LYS A 158 -1.48 11.14 -9.14
CA LYS A 158 -2.47 12.20 -9.32
C LYS A 158 -3.92 11.74 -9.14
N ASN A 159 -4.21 10.49 -9.46
CA ASN A 159 -5.52 9.90 -9.16
C ASN A 159 -5.66 9.61 -7.66
N GLY A 160 -4.58 9.15 -7.00
CA GLY A 160 -4.55 8.98 -5.55
C GLY A 160 -4.85 10.27 -4.78
N ILE A 161 -4.35 11.41 -5.28
CA ILE A 161 -4.69 12.73 -4.74
C ILE A 161 -6.20 12.95 -4.80
N LYS A 162 -6.82 12.74 -5.97
CA LYS A 162 -8.28 12.89 -6.14
C LYS A 162 -9.07 11.91 -5.28
N MET A 163 -8.57 10.67 -5.09
CA MET A 163 -9.20 9.71 -4.18
C MET A 163 -9.18 10.22 -2.74
N ALA A 164 -8.06 10.76 -2.26
CA ALA A 164 -7.95 11.36 -0.93
C ALA A 164 -8.89 12.58 -0.77
N GLU A 165 -9.01 13.42 -1.79
CA GLU A 165 -9.92 14.56 -1.82
C GLU A 165 -11.40 14.09 -1.73
N VAL A 166 -11.79 13.03 -2.46
CA VAL A 166 -13.14 12.43 -2.35
C VAL A 166 -13.40 11.89 -0.96
N ILE A 167 -12.44 11.18 -0.35
CA ILE A 167 -12.54 10.65 1.00
C ILE A 167 -12.72 11.78 2.01
N SER A 168 -11.84 12.79 1.97
CA SER A 168 -11.86 13.95 2.86
C SER A 168 -13.19 14.70 2.80
N ALA A 169 -13.68 15.03 1.61
CA ALA A 169 -14.94 15.76 1.43
C ALA A 169 -16.14 15.00 2.03
N ASN A 170 -16.19 13.67 1.87
CA ASN A 170 -17.30 12.88 2.40
C ASN A 170 -17.17 12.64 3.92
N LEU A 171 -15.96 12.49 4.44
CA LEU A 171 -15.72 12.47 5.89
C LEU A 171 -16.10 13.81 6.55
N SER A 172 -15.68 14.94 5.97
CA SER A 172 -16.02 16.28 6.48
C SER A 172 -17.53 16.53 6.50
N LYS A 173 -18.25 16.04 5.48
CA LYS A 173 -19.72 16.12 5.45
C LYS A 173 -20.38 15.30 6.56
N ALA A 174 -19.86 14.10 6.85
CA ALA A 174 -20.44 13.19 7.84
C ALA A 174 -19.99 13.49 9.28
N ILE A 175 -18.80 14.06 9.44
CA ILE A 175 -18.15 14.35 10.73
C ILE A 175 -17.56 15.78 10.66
N PRO A 176 -18.41 16.83 10.70
CA PRO A 176 -18.00 18.23 10.48
C PRO A 176 -16.94 18.72 11.48
N ASP A 177 -16.99 18.27 12.72
CA ASP A 177 -16.07 18.68 13.80
C ASP A 177 -14.60 18.39 13.45
N ASN A 178 -14.35 17.41 12.60
CA ASN A 178 -13.00 17.03 12.17
C ASN A 178 -12.65 17.53 10.74
N ALA A 179 -13.48 18.36 10.11
CA ALA A 179 -13.30 18.79 8.72
C ALA A 179 -11.93 19.48 8.50
N PHE A 180 -11.48 20.31 9.45
CA PHE A 180 -10.18 20.96 9.38
C PHE A 180 -9.03 19.96 9.38
N LEU A 181 -9.08 18.93 10.25
CA LEU A 181 -8.09 17.86 10.31
C LEU A 181 -8.03 17.10 8.98
N TYR A 182 -9.19 16.73 8.42
CA TYR A 182 -9.27 15.98 7.16
C TYR A 182 -8.70 16.79 5.99
N GLY A 183 -9.01 18.08 5.93
CA GLY A 183 -8.45 19.01 4.94
C GLY A 183 -6.92 19.10 5.04
N ARG A 184 -6.39 19.33 6.25
CA ARG A 184 -4.94 19.40 6.51
C ARG A 184 -4.22 18.12 6.11
N ASN A 185 -4.74 16.95 6.51
CA ASN A 185 -4.14 15.66 6.20
C ASN A 185 -4.18 15.40 4.69
N THR A 186 -5.26 15.77 4.01
CA THR A 186 -5.36 15.66 2.55
C THR A 186 -4.30 16.53 1.85
N GLN A 187 -4.03 17.74 2.32
CA GLN A 187 -2.96 18.56 1.75
C GLN A 187 -1.57 17.93 1.94
N LYS A 188 -1.33 17.29 3.09
CA LYS A 188 -0.09 16.52 3.33
C LYS A 188 0.05 15.36 2.34
N ILE A 189 -1.00 14.56 2.15
CA ILE A 189 -1.04 13.46 1.16
C ILE A 189 -0.78 14.00 -0.24
N LYS A 190 -1.47 15.06 -0.64
CA LYS A 190 -1.32 15.72 -1.95
C LYS A 190 0.12 16.16 -2.20
N LYS A 191 0.78 16.78 -1.23
CA LYS A 191 2.18 17.18 -1.34
C LYS A 191 3.09 15.98 -1.55
N GLN A 192 2.95 14.94 -0.73
CA GLN A 192 3.75 13.72 -0.84
C GLN A 192 3.55 13.01 -2.18
N LEU A 193 2.32 12.88 -2.65
CA LEU A 193 2.02 12.21 -3.91
C LEU A 193 2.50 13.01 -5.13
N ASN A 194 2.49 14.36 -5.09
CA ASN A 194 3.09 15.18 -6.14
C ASN A 194 4.62 14.99 -6.21
N GLN A 195 5.30 14.95 -5.07
CA GLN A 195 6.75 14.67 -5.02
C GLN A 195 7.04 13.26 -5.55
N LEU A 196 6.21 12.30 -5.17
CA LEU A 196 6.34 10.92 -5.60
C LEU A 196 6.11 10.77 -7.12
N ASP A 197 5.15 11.47 -7.71
CA ASP A 197 4.91 11.48 -9.15
C ASP A 197 6.14 11.94 -9.93
N VAL A 198 6.76 13.04 -9.50
CA VAL A 198 8.00 13.54 -10.11
C VAL A 198 9.15 12.54 -9.94
N TRP A 199 9.31 11.98 -8.74
CA TRP A 199 10.35 11.00 -8.45
C TRP A 199 10.18 9.73 -9.30
N ILE A 200 8.96 9.19 -9.42
CA ILE A 200 8.69 8.03 -10.27
C ILE A 200 9.10 8.32 -11.71
N LYS A 201 8.71 9.47 -12.23
CA LYS A 201 9.06 9.87 -13.60
C LYS A 201 10.58 9.85 -13.80
N LEU A 202 11.34 10.45 -12.90
CA LEU A 202 12.82 10.48 -12.96
C LEU A 202 13.42 9.06 -12.89
N ARG A 203 12.83 8.16 -12.09
CA ARG A 203 13.30 6.77 -12.01
C ARG A 203 13.01 6.00 -13.30
N ILE A 204 11.82 6.15 -13.85
CA ILE A 204 11.47 5.52 -15.14
C ILE A 204 12.31 6.08 -16.29
N ASP A 205 12.57 7.38 -16.28
CA ASP A 205 13.42 8.01 -17.31
C ASP A 205 14.89 7.52 -17.28
N SER A 206 15.34 6.93 -16.15
CA SER A 206 16.66 6.29 -16.06
C SER A 206 16.74 4.91 -16.75
N ILE A 207 15.59 4.31 -17.09
CA ILE A 207 15.56 3.03 -17.81
C ILE A 207 16.03 3.24 -19.24
N PRO A 208 16.96 2.42 -19.76
CA PRO A 208 17.37 2.49 -21.17
C PRO A 208 16.15 2.45 -22.10
N ALA A 209 16.08 3.32 -23.11
CA ALA A 209 14.91 3.48 -23.97
C ALA A 209 14.45 2.14 -24.61
N LYS A 210 15.41 1.29 -25.04
CA LYS A 210 15.12 -0.04 -25.60
C LYS A 210 14.41 -0.99 -24.62
N ASN A 211 14.56 -0.76 -23.31
CA ASN A 211 14.01 -1.61 -22.24
C ASN A 211 12.68 -1.07 -21.66
N ARG A 212 12.18 0.10 -22.12
CA ARG A 212 10.92 0.69 -21.60
C ARG A 212 9.68 -0.05 -22.10
N LYS A 213 9.71 -1.36 -21.97
CA LYS A 213 8.63 -2.29 -22.30
C LYS A 213 8.24 -3.05 -21.03
N PHE A 214 6.94 -3.17 -20.79
CA PHE A 214 6.40 -3.74 -19.57
C PHE A 214 5.61 -5.01 -19.89
N VAL A 215 5.99 -6.12 -19.27
CA VAL A 215 5.31 -7.43 -19.36
C VAL A 215 5.09 -7.93 -17.94
N ALA A 216 3.84 -8.04 -17.52
CA ALA A 216 3.49 -8.47 -16.18
C ALA A 216 2.30 -9.43 -16.18
N THR A 217 2.17 -10.24 -15.11
CA THR A 217 0.86 -10.78 -14.74
C THR A 217 -0.01 -9.63 -14.24
N ASN A 218 -1.32 -9.68 -14.47
CA ASN A 218 -2.23 -8.58 -14.11
C ASN A 218 -1.77 -7.21 -14.63
N ASP A 219 -1.21 -7.16 -15.84
CA ASP A 219 -0.73 -5.92 -16.45
C ASP A 219 -1.85 -4.90 -16.67
N ASP A 220 -3.10 -5.35 -16.80
CA ASP A 220 -4.30 -4.51 -16.79
C ASP A 220 -4.39 -3.61 -15.54
N ALA A 221 -3.98 -4.11 -14.38
CA ALA A 221 -3.95 -3.32 -13.15
C ALA A 221 -2.93 -2.19 -13.24
N MET A 222 -1.86 -2.35 -14.02
CA MET A 222 -0.78 -1.36 -14.14
C MET A 222 -0.97 -0.35 -15.27
N ILE A 223 -2.09 -0.38 -16.01
CA ILE A 223 -2.33 0.50 -17.19
C ILE A 223 -2.23 1.99 -16.82
N TYR A 224 -2.73 2.41 -15.66
CA TYR A 224 -2.60 3.80 -15.22
C TYR A 224 -1.14 4.19 -14.97
N TYR A 225 -0.33 3.28 -14.42
CA TYR A 225 1.10 3.49 -14.21
C TYR A 225 1.86 3.54 -15.54
N THR A 226 1.69 2.53 -16.38
CA THR A 226 2.41 2.42 -17.66
C THR A 226 2.10 3.60 -18.60
N LYS A 227 0.85 4.05 -18.63
CA LYS A 227 0.47 5.25 -19.41
C LYS A 227 1.02 6.54 -18.81
N ALA A 228 0.98 6.71 -17.49
CA ALA A 228 1.47 7.92 -16.83
C ALA A 228 2.97 8.14 -17.07
N TYR A 229 3.74 7.04 -17.14
CA TYR A 229 5.21 7.08 -17.22
C TYR A 229 5.78 6.56 -18.55
N ASN A 230 4.93 6.43 -19.57
CA ASN A 230 5.34 6.07 -20.93
C ASN A 230 6.12 4.74 -21.04
N LEU A 231 5.64 3.71 -20.35
CA LEU A 231 6.08 2.33 -20.53
C LEU A 231 5.17 1.61 -21.53
N ALA A 232 5.74 0.97 -22.55
CA ALA A 232 4.98 0.22 -23.54
C ALA A 232 4.52 -1.12 -22.93
N SER A 233 3.25 -1.23 -22.51
CA SER A 233 2.68 -2.49 -22.00
C SER A 233 2.49 -3.52 -23.09
N ILE A 234 2.89 -4.76 -22.82
CA ILE A 234 2.76 -5.92 -23.70
C ILE A 234 2.01 -7.00 -22.93
N ASN A 235 0.74 -7.19 -23.27
CA ASN A 235 -0.19 -8.07 -22.56
C ASN A 235 0.00 -9.56 -22.93
N ALA A 236 1.23 -10.07 -22.81
CA ALA A 236 1.54 -11.45 -23.17
C ALA A 236 1.10 -12.46 -22.12
N LEU A 237 1.19 -12.12 -20.82
CA LEU A 237 1.00 -13.07 -19.72
C LEU A 237 -0.48 -13.24 -19.30
N GLU A 238 -1.39 -12.33 -19.69
CA GLU A 238 -2.83 -12.47 -19.42
C GLU A 238 -3.38 -13.82 -19.89
N LYS A 239 -2.89 -14.28 -21.03
CA LYS A 239 -3.34 -15.54 -21.67
C LYS A 239 -3.08 -16.80 -20.83
N ILE A 240 -2.21 -16.71 -19.82
CA ILE A 240 -1.78 -17.86 -18.98
C ILE A 240 -1.88 -17.56 -17.49
N ASN A 241 -2.26 -16.36 -17.11
CA ASN A 241 -2.41 -15.97 -15.71
C ASN A 241 -3.63 -16.68 -15.10
N ASN A 242 -3.46 -17.25 -13.90
CA ASN A 242 -4.53 -17.90 -13.12
C ASN A 242 -5.31 -19.06 -13.81
N VAL A 243 -4.76 -19.62 -14.90
CA VAL A 243 -5.32 -20.78 -15.62
C VAL A 243 -4.28 -21.91 -15.74
N LYS A 244 -4.71 -23.12 -16.09
CA LYS A 244 -3.81 -24.19 -16.52
C LYS A 244 -3.64 -24.11 -18.05
N PRO A 245 -2.58 -23.48 -18.55
CA PRO A 245 -2.41 -23.31 -19.99
C PRO A 245 -2.00 -24.61 -20.67
N THR A 246 -2.41 -24.80 -21.93
CA THR A 246 -1.90 -25.87 -22.78
C THR A 246 -0.45 -25.59 -23.19
N SER A 247 0.29 -26.66 -23.58
CA SER A 247 1.67 -26.52 -24.09
C SER A 247 1.75 -25.58 -25.31
N GLY A 248 0.73 -25.61 -26.19
CA GLY A 248 0.64 -24.70 -27.33
C GLY A 248 0.54 -23.23 -26.93
N ARG A 249 -0.29 -22.94 -25.90
CA ARG A 249 -0.45 -21.59 -25.37
C ARG A 249 0.86 -21.08 -24.74
N ILE A 250 1.56 -21.91 -23.97
CA ILE A 250 2.87 -21.58 -23.42
C ILE A 250 3.86 -21.22 -24.53
N LYS A 251 3.95 -22.03 -25.60
CA LYS A 251 4.82 -21.73 -26.75
C LYS A 251 4.49 -20.41 -27.45
N GLU A 252 3.20 -20.06 -27.56
CA GLU A 252 2.76 -18.79 -28.12
C GLU A 252 3.25 -17.60 -27.28
N VAL A 253 3.02 -17.65 -25.97
CA VAL A 253 3.45 -16.62 -25.02
C VAL A 253 4.97 -16.46 -25.00
N VAL A 254 5.71 -17.56 -24.99
CA VAL A 254 7.20 -17.55 -25.08
C VAL A 254 7.67 -16.83 -26.35
N ARG A 255 7.05 -17.09 -27.53
CA ARG A 255 7.40 -16.40 -28.76
C ARG A 255 7.10 -14.89 -28.68
N GLU A 256 5.98 -14.52 -28.10
CA GLU A 256 5.59 -13.10 -27.93
C GLU A 256 6.59 -12.38 -27.02
N ILE A 257 6.96 -12.96 -25.88
CA ILE A 257 7.96 -12.39 -24.97
C ILE A 257 9.33 -12.26 -25.65
N ARG A 258 9.80 -13.27 -26.38
CA ARG A 258 11.06 -13.19 -27.12
C ARG A 258 11.05 -12.06 -28.16
N ARG A 259 9.95 -11.90 -28.91
CA ARG A 259 9.79 -10.82 -29.90
C ARG A 259 9.77 -9.45 -29.26
N SER A 260 9.28 -9.34 -28.03
CA SER A 260 9.23 -8.09 -27.29
C SER A 260 10.61 -7.58 -26.90
N THR A 261 11.61 -8.45 -26.79
CA THR A 261 12.98 -8.15 -26.34
C THR A 261 13.06 -7.51 -24.95
N VAL A 262 12.06 -7.78 -24.07
CA VAL A 262 12.11 -7.33 -22.68
C VAL A 262 13.19 -8.07 -21.92
N PRO A 263 13.97 -7.43 -21.04
CA PRO A 263 14.97 -8.10 -20.22
C PRO A 263 14.33 -8.90 -19.07
N THR A 264 13.19 -8.44 -18.58
CA THR A 264 12.56 -8.95 -17.36
C THR A 264 11.04 -8.94 -17.49
N ILE A 265 10.40 -9.96 -16.94
CA ILE A 265 8.94 -10.02 -16.74
C ILE A 265 8.62 -9.90 -15.25
N PHE A 266 7.43 -9.38 -14.95
CA PHE A 266 7.00 -9.07 -13.60
C PHE A 266 5.85 -9.97 -13.16
N ILE A 267 5.86 -10.40 -11.91
CA ILE A 267 4.80 -11.21 -11.30
C ILE A 267 4.10 -10.38 -10.23
N ASP A 268 2.78 -10.32 -10.31
CA ASP A 268 1.98 -9.72 -9.24
C ASP A 268 1.89 -10.66 -8.03
N SER A 269 1.79 -10.09 -6.83
CA SER A 269 1.78 -10.81 -5.56
C SER A 269 0.60 -11.78 -5.38
N THR A 270 -0.47 -11.62 -6.15
CA THR A 270 -1.65 -12.51 -6.14
C THR A 270 -1.59 -13.62 -7.19
N SER A 271 -0.58 -13.58 -8.08
CA SER A 271 -0.44 -14.50 -9.22
C SER A 271 0.34 -15.78 -8.88
N ASN A 272 0.03 -16.87 -9.59
CA ASN A 272 0.79 -18.12 -9.49
C ASN A 272 2.11 -18.02 -10.27
N SER A 273 3.23 -18.08 -9.57
CA SER A 273 4.56 -17.91 -10.15
C SER A 273 5.08 -19.12 -10.95
N ASN A 274 4.58 -20.35 -10.71
CA ASN A 274 5.18 -21.57 -11.27
C ASN A 274 5.16 -21.61 -12.80
N VAL A 275 4.01 -21.30 -13.41
CA VAL A 275 3.86 -21.26 -14.87
C VAL A 275 4.70 -20.14 -15.47
N ILE A 276 4.71 -18.97 -14.81
CA ILE A 276 5.43 -17.78 -15.28
C ILE A 276 6.94 -18.00 -15.24
N ASN A 277 7.47 -18.67 -14.20
CA ASN A 277 8.88 -19.06 -14.11
C ASN A 277 9.28 -20.00 -15.26
N THR A 278 8.41 -20.97 -15.62
CA THR A 278 8.63 -21.85 -16.75
C THR A 278 8.70 -21.08 -18.07
N VAL A 279 7.79 -20.14 -18.28
CA VAL A 279 7.75 -19.25 -19.45
C VAL A 279 8.99 -18.38 -19.52
N ALA A 280 9.40 -17.76 -18.42
CA ALA A 280 10.61 -16.94 -18.34
C ALA A 280 11.86 -17.71 -18.74
N LYS A 281 12.03 -18.93 -18.19
CA LYS A 281 13.13 -19.84 -18.53
C LYS A 281 13.15 -20.17 -20.02
N GLN A 282 11.98 -20.55 -20.58
CA GLN A 282 11.89 -20.86 -22.01
C GLN A 282 12.09 -19.65 -22.91
N ALA A 283 11.63 -18.46 -22.49
CA ALA A 283 11.82 -17.22 -23.23
C ALA A 283 13.23 -16.65 -23.10
N GLN A 284 14.04 -17.15 -22.17
CA GLN A 284 15.38 -16.62 -21.82
C GLN A 284 15.34 -15.18 -21.33
N VAL A 285 14.32 -14.85 -20.52
CA VAL A 285 14.17 -13.55 -19.84
C VAL A 285 14.22 -13.76 -18.33
N GLN A 286 14.57 -12.72 -17.59
CA GLN A 286 14.56 -12.76 -16.13
C GLN A 286 13.14 -12.60 -15.58
N VAL A 287 12.92 -13.09 -14.38
CA VAL A 287 11.78 -12.71 -13.54
C VAL A 287 12.29 -11.70 -12.54
N ALA A 288 11.54 -10.63 -12.32
CA ALA A 288 11.90 -9.60 -11.35
C ALA A 288 12.10 -10.20 -9.96
N ALA A 289 13.14 -9.76 -9.24
CA ALA A 289 13.49 -10.27 -7.91
C ALA A 289 12.41 -10.00 -6.85
N ARG A 290 11.51 -9.04 -7.10
CA ARG A 290 10.38 -8.68 -6.24
C ARG A 290 9.08 -8.74 -7.03
N GLN A 291 8.02 -9.11 -6.34
CA GLN A 291 6.67 -9.09 -6.91
C GLN A 291 6.13 -7.65 -6.97
N LEU A 292 5.22 -7.41 -7.90
CA LEU A 292 4.42 -6.19 -7.95
C LEU A 292 3.25 -6.28 -6.96
N LEU A 293 2.87 -5.14 -6.45
CA LEU A 293 1.65 -4.94 -5.67
C LEU A 293 0.63 -4.23 -6.58
N ALA A 294 0.00 -4.99 -7.48
CA ALA A 294 -0.88 -4.43 -8.50
C ALA A 294 -2.33 -4.27 -7.98
N GLU A 295 -2.83 -5.21 -7.21
CA GLU A 295 -4.23 -5.22 -6.74
C GLU A 295 -4.40 -4.76 -5.31
N ASN A 296 -3.34 -4.81 -4.49
CA ASN A 296 -3.37 -4.60 -3.05
C ASN A 296 -2.13 -3.89 -2.55
N LEU A 297 -2.19 -3.42 -1.30
CA LEU A 297 -1.00 -3.09 -0.53
C LEU A 297 -0.29 -4.36 -0.06
N GLY A 298 0.98 -4.23 0.30
CA GLY A 298 1.74 -5.24 1.04
C GLY A 298 1.17 -5.47 2.44
N LYS A 299 1.55 -6.58 3.07
CA LYS A 299 1.18 -6.87 4.46
C LYS A 299 1.79 -5.83 5.40
N PRO A 300 1.19 -5.61 6.59
CA PRO A 300 1.78 -4.73 7.59
C PRO A 300 3.26 -5.07 7.87
N GLY A 301 4.12 -4.07 7.81
CA GLY A 301 5.57 -4.22 7.95
C GLY A 301 6.33 -4.47 6.65
N ASP A 302 5.66 -4.78 5.54
CA ASP A 302 6.29 -4.91 4.22
C ASP A 302 6.64 -3.53 3.62
N ASN A 303 7.53 -3.54 2.63
CA ASN A 303 7.94 -2.31 1.91
C ASN A 303 6.82 -1.64 1.10
N GLY A 304 5.63 -2.21 1.02
CA GLY A 304 4.46 -1.70 0.32
C GLY A 304 3.21 -1.64 1.18
N ASP A 305 3.32 -1.58 2.51
CA ASP A 305 2.21 -1.64 3.47
C ASP A 305 1.36 -0.36 3.56
N THR A 306 1.79 0.73 2.92
CA THR A 306 1.01 1.96 2.73
C THR A 306 0.95 2.34 1.26
N TYR A 307 0.02 3.20 0.89
CA TYR A 307 -0.19 3.59 -0.51
C TYR A 307 1.07 4.19 -1.14
N GLN A 308 1.75 5.12 -0.46
CA GLN A 308 2.99 5.72 -0.94
C GLN A 308 4.12 4.69 -1.04
N LYS A 309 4.25 3.81 -0.04
CA LYS A 309 5.24 2.73 -0.07
C LYS A 309 4.97 1.70 -1.18
N MET A 310 3.71 1.38 -1.47
CA MET A 310 3.34 0.51 -2.60
C MET A 310 3.84 1.10 -3.92
N LEU A 311 3.60 2.40 -4.15
CA LEU A 311 4.07 3.08 -5.37
C LEU A 311 5.60 3.08 -5.47
N THR A 312 6.32 3.31 -4.37
CA THR A 312 7.80 3.24 -4.35
C THR A 312 8.31 1.83 -4.57
N ALA A 313 7.69 0.82 -3.95
CA ALA A 313 8.07 -0.58 -4.10
C ALA A 313 7.87 -1.08 -5.54
N ASN A 314 6.71 -0.77 -6.15
CA ASN A 314 6.45 -1.09 -7.55
C ASN A 314 7.45 -0.39 -8.48
N THR A 315 7.72 0.89 -8.25
CA THR A 315 8.71 1.64 -9.04
C THR A 315 10.10 1.02 -8.93
N ARG A 316 10.53 0.66 -7.72
CA ARG A 316 11.80 -0.04 -7.52
C ARG A 316 11.88 -1.32 -8.31
N THR A 317 10.85 -2.16 -8.19
CA THR A 317 10.78 -3.46 -8.89
C THR A 317 10.88 -3.28 -10.40
N ILE A 318 10.16 -2.31 -10.97
CA ILE A 318 10.14 -2.04 -12.42
C ILE A 318 11.48 -1.47 -12.89
N VAL A 319 11.99 -0.46 -12.19
CA VAL A 319 13.24 0.23 -12.59
C VAL A 319 14.44 -0.71 -12.53
N GLU A 320 14.62 -1.44 -11.42
CA GLU A 320 15.71 -2.42 -11.29
C GLU A 320 15.57 -3.55 -12.32
N GLY A 321 14.36 -4.07 -12.53
CA GLY A 321 14.09 -5.14 -13.51
C GLY A 321 14.37 -4.73 -14.96
N LEU A 322 14.16 -3.48 -15.31
CA LEU A 322 14.37 -2.95 -16.67
C LEU A 322 15.76 -2.31 -16.85
N GLY A 323 16.65 -2.40 -15.85
CA GLY A 323 18.03 -1.91 -15.93
C GLY A 323 18.17 -0.39 -15.75
N GLY A 324 17.22 0.24 -15.07
CA GLY A 324 17.30 1.63 -14.65
C GLY A 324 17.99 1.79 -13.29
N THR A 325 18.14 3.04 -12.84
CA THR A 325 18.77 3.38 -11.56
C THR A 325 17.72 3.72 -10.51
N TYR A 326 17.60 2.89 -9.49
CA TYR A 326 16.76 3.18 -8.33
C TYR A 326 17.53 4.04 -7.33
N LEU A 327 16.87 5.09 -6.82
CA LEU A 327 17.31 5.88 -5.67
C LEU A 327 16.15 5.92 -4.68
N ILE A 328 16.44 5.91 -3.39
CA ILE A 328 15.42 5.94 -2.33
C ILE A 328 14.57 7.21 -2.47
N PHE A 329 13.26 7.08 -2.30
CA PHE A 329 12.35 8.21 -2.22
C PHE A 329 12.36 8.79 -0.80
N GLU A 330 12.80 10.04 -0.67
CA GLU A 330 12.76 10.80 0.57
C GLU A 330 11.80 11.99 0.39
N PRO A 331 10.63 11.99 1.05
CA PRO A 331 9.74 13.14 1.00
C PRO A 331 10.43 14.37 1.60
N GLN A 332 10.49 15.45 0.84
CA GLN A 332 11.03 16.71 1.39
C GLN A 332 10.12 17.23 2.50
N ALA A 333 10.71 17.55 3.63
CA ALA A 333 10.02 18.20 4.74
C ALA A 333 9.33 19.49 4.28
N VAL A 334 8.21 19.82 4.91
CA VAL A 334 7.57 21.13 4.71
C VAL A 334 8.47 22.15 5.39
N ALA A 335 9.18 22.99 4.64
CA ALA A 335 9.67 24.24 5.23
C ALA A 335 8.43 24.99 5.71
N ASN A 336 8.23 25.07 7.00
CA ASN A 336 7.28 26.02 7.57
C ASN A 336 7.80 27.40 7.18
N LYS A 337 7.16 28.04 6.19
CA LYS A 337 7.30 29.48 6.06
C LYS A 337 6.57 30.06 7.26
N ASN A 338 7.35 30.47 8.27
CA ASN A 338 6.90 31.36 9.34
C ASN A 338 6.40 32.67 8.75
#